data_3632819dcbc9c39a477a0b55db97b391
#
_entry.id   3632819dcbc9c39a477a0b55db97b391
#
_cell.length_a   1.000
_cell.length_b   1.000
_cell.length_c   1.000
_cell.angle_alpha   90.00
_cell.angle_beta   90.00
_cell.angle_gamma   90.00
#
_symmetry.space_group_name_H-M   'P 1'
#
loop_
_entity.id
_entity.type
_entity.pdbx_description
1 polymer ?
#
loop_
_entity_poly.entity_id
_entity_poly.type
_entity_poly.pdbx_seq_one_letter_code
_entity_poly.pdbx_strand_id
1 'polypeptide(L)'
;MSCNLRVLGCSGGISSDLRTTSLLLNDNILIDAGTGVGDLSLDELRKIDYVFLTHSHLDHICSIPFIADAVGGSRDKPLKVYGIYETIHALQEHIFNNVIWPDFTKIPTPKNPFISLHLIDVGEKTKVGNINITALPVDHSISANGYAVDSGAGTLVFSGDTSVSDAFWKAVNQQHQVKHVIIETSFLDQEEALAIVSGHLSPSLLVKELDKLDSIACHPDLQIWVCHLKPDGGDAIMQEIEVLSQSAKLKPQKLNRNTTLEF
;
A
#
# COMPACT_ATOMS: atom_id res chain seq x y z
N MET A 1 20.14 6.35 -6.82
CA MET A 1 19.42 7.62 -6.56
C MET A 1 18.41 7.32 -5.49
N SER A 2 18.23 8.19 -4.50
CA SER A 2 17.22 8.00 -3.46
C SER A 2 15.82 8.08 -4.05
N CYS A 3 14.89 7.31 -3.49
CA CYS A 3 13.46 7.39 -3.75
C CYS A 3 12.80 8.15 -2.61
N ASN A 4 11.79 8.95 -2.93
CA ASN A 4 10.99 9.70 -1.96
C ASN A 4 9.56 9.13 -1.95
N LEU A 5 9.05 8.79 -0.77
CA LEU A 5 7.67 8.41 -0.55
C LEU A 5 6.97 9.49 0.26
N ARG A 6 5.84 9.99 -0.23
CA ARG A 6 4.91 10.86 0.49
C ARG A 6 3.64 10.10 0.86
N VAL A 7 3.29 10.10 2.12
CA VAL A 7 2.09 9.44 2.65
C VAL A 7 0.88 10.37 2.46
N LEU A 8 0.00 10.05 1.53
CA LEU A 8 -1.24 10.80 1.29
C LEU A 8 -2.36 10.32 2.24
N GLY A 9 -2.38 9.03 2.53
CA GLY A 9 -3.30 8.36 3.44
C GLY A 9 -2.71 7.08 3.99
N CYS A 10 -3.01 6.75 5.24
CA CYS A 10 -2.50 5.56 5.93
C CYS A 10 -3.45 5.02 7.00
N SER A 11 -4.73 5.43 6.97
CA SER A 11 -5.75 5.01 7.94
C SER A 11 -6.61 3.88 7.38
N GLY A 12 -7.07 2.98 8.24
CA GLY A 12 -8.06 1.94 7.94
C GLY A 12 -9.51 2.46 7.91
N GLY A 13 -9.71 3.77 7.71
CA GLY A 13 -11.01 4.39 7.55
C GLY A 13 -10.91 5.90 7.32
N ILE A 14 -12.04 6.56 7.25
CA ILE A 14 -12.13 8.00 6.92
C ILE A 14 -12.66 8.82 8.11
N SER A 15 -12.17 10.05 8.20
CA SER A 15 -12.76 11.14 8.99
C SER A 15 -12.40 12.47 8.35
N SER A 16 -12.68 13.61 9.03
CA SER A 16 -12.22 14.92 8.57
C SER A 16 -10.72 14.97 8.30
N ASP A 17 -9.92 14.29 9.16
CA ASP A 17 -8.46 14.35 9.14
C ASP A 17 -7.80 13.05 8.67
N LEU A 18 -8.57 11.97 8.53
CA LEU A 18 -8.08 10.65 8.14
C LEU A 18 -8.38 10.35 6.67
N ARG A 19 -7.42 9.74 6.00
CA ARG A 19 -7.50 9.28 4.61
C ARG A 19 -7.03 7.83 4.54
N THR A 20 -7.72 7.06 3.71
CA THR A 20 -7.36 5.66 3.48
C THR A 20 -6.13 5.54 2.59
N THR A 21 -5.57 4.38 2.55
CA THR A 21 -4.23 4.04 2.06
C THR A 21 -3.92 4.61 0.67
N SER A 22 -2.90 5.45 0.61
CA SER A 22 -2.39 6.01 -0.64
C SER A 22 -0.97 6.50 -0.41
N LEU A 23 0.00 5.87 -1.05
CA LEU A 23 1.42 6.17 -0.91
C LEU A 23 1.96 6.66 -2.26
N LEU A 24 2.52 7.86 -2.32
CA LEU A 24 3.03 8.47 -3.55
C LEU A 24 4.56 8.43 -3.59
N LEU A 25 5.10 7.70 -4.55
CA LEU A 25 6.53 7.58 -4.82
C LEU A 25 6.94 8.52 -5.95
N ASN A 26 7.96 9.32 -5.74
CA ASN A 26 8.60 10.19 -6.74
C ASN A 26 7.61 10.97 -7.63
N ASP A 27 6.48 11.41 -7.08
CA ASP A 27 5.41 12.17 -7.73
C ASP A 27 4.64 11.46 -8.86
N ASN A 28 5.02 10.24 -9.27
CA ASN A 28 4.41 9.60 -10.44
C ASN A 28 3.99 8.13 -10.26
N ILE A 29 4.24 7.53 -9.10
CA ILE A 29 3.84 6.15 -8.79
C ILE A 29 3.00 6.16 -7.51
N LEU A 30 1.79 5.62 -7.57
CA LEU A 30 0.99 5.33 -6.38
C LEU A 30 1.13 3.85 -5.99
N ILE A 31 1.24 3.59 -4.69
CA ILE A 31 0.89 2.30 -4.12
C ILE A 31 -0.42 2.51 -3.38
N ASP A 32 -1.45 1.82 -3.83
CA ASP A 32 -2.86 2.02 -3.52
C ASP A 32 -3.39 3.43 -3.86
N ALA A 33 -4.67 3.52 -4.08
CA ALA A 33 -5.37 4.73 -4.47
C ALA A 33 -6.66 4.90 -3.66
N GLY A 34 -6.51 4.97 -2.34
CA GLY A 34 -7.59 5.29 -1.43
C GLY A 34 -7.92 6.79 -1.42
N THR A 35 -8.64 7.23 -0.41
CA THR A 35 -9.17 8.61 -0.34
C THR A 35 -8.10 9.69 -0.21
N GLY A 36 -6.86 9.34 0.18
CA GLY A 36 -5.73 10.29 0.26
C GLY A 36 -5.37 10.94 -1.06
N VAL A 37 -5.64 10.27 -2.17
CA VAL A 37 -5.43 10.82 -3.54
C VAL A 37 -6.23 12.10 -3.78
N GLY A 38 -7.41 12.24 -3.15
CA GLY A 38 -8.26 13.43 -3.31
C GLY A 38 -7.64 14.72 -2.78
N ASP A 39 -6.54 14.67 -2.05
CA ASP A 39 -5.83 15.86 -1.57
C ASP A 39 -4.77 16.37 -2.57
N LEU A 40 -4.56 15.66 -3.70
CA LEU A 40 -3.65 16.08 -4.77
C LEU A 40 -4.28 17.14 -5.66
N SER A 41 -3.48 18.11 -6.09
CA SER A 41 -3.86 19.06 -7.13
C SER A 41 -4.00 18.38 -8.50
N LEU A 42 -4.72 19.00 -9.44
CA LEU A 42 -4.82 18.49 -10.82
C LEU A 42 -3.45 18.32 -11.49
N ASP A 43 -2.50 19.20 -11.19
CA ASP A 43 -1.15 19.11 -11.76
C ASP A 43 -0.35 17.93 -11.18
N GLU A 44 -0.56 17.58 -9.92
CA GLU A 44 0.01 16.37 -9.32
C GLU A 44 -0.67 15.12 -9.89
N LEU A 45 -2.01 15.09 -10.00
CA LEU A 45 -2.75 13.97 -10.60
C LEU A 45 -2.30 13.69 -12.05
N ARG A 46 -1.99 14.72 -12.85
CA ARG A 46 -1.49 14.55 -14.22
C ARG A 46 -0.14 13.84 -14.29
N LYS A 47 0.68 13.94 -13.24
CA LYS A 47 2.01 13.30 -13.19
C LYS A 47 1.95 11.80 -12.86
N ILE A 48 0.86 11.32 -12.29
CA ILE A 48 0.74 9.91 -11.89
C ILE A 48 0.64 9.04 -13.14
N ASP A 49 1.65 8.21 -13.35
CA ASP A 49 1.74 7.31 -14.49
C ASP A 49 1.42 5.86 -14.13
N TYR A 50 1.62 5.49 -12.85
CA TYR A 50 1.56 4.12 -12.38
C TYR A 50 0.79 4.05 -11.07
N VAL A 51 -0.07 3.04 -10.94
CA VAL A 51 -0.73 2.65 -9.69
C VAL A 51 -0.47 1.17 -9.47
N PHE A 52 0.09 0.80 -8.34
CA PHE A 52 0.29 -0.57 -7.90
C PHE A 52 -0.69 -0.87 -6.77
N LEU A 53 -1.58 -1.82 -6.98
CA LEU A 53 -2.64 -2.15 -6.03
C LEU A 53 -2.26 -3.36 -5.19
N THR A 54 -2.47 -3.25 -3.89
CA THR A 54 -2.30 -4.38 -2.98
C THR A 54 -3.45 -5.37 -3.09
N HIS A 55 -4.69 -4.88 -3.10
CA HIS A 55 -5.91 -5.69 -3.22
C HIS A 55 -7.12 -4.81 -3.63
N SER A 56 -8.30 -5.42 -3.74
CA SER A 56 -9.48 -4.76 -4.32
C SER A 56 -10.45 -4.16 -3.30
N HIS A 57 -10.13 -4.07 -2.01
CA HIS A 57 -10.99 -3.36 -1.06
C HIS A 57 -11.11 -1.88 -1.42
N LEU A 58 -12.29 -1.31 -1.18
CA LEU A 58 -12.65 -0.01 -1.71
C LEU A 58 -11.75 1.11 -1.16
N ASP A 59 -11.29 1.02 0.06
CA ASP A 59 -10.38 1.97 0.71
C ASP A 59 -8.96 1.98 0.11
N HIS A 60 -8.64 1.03 -0.78
CA HIS A 60 -7.39 0.96 -1.54
C HIS A 60 -7.54 1.33 -3.02
N ILE A 61 -8.77 1.30 -3.58
CA ILE A 61 -8.99 1.48 -5.02
C ILE A 61 -9.91 2.65 -5.39
N CYS A 62 -10.64 3.23 -4.42
CA CYS A 62 -11.76 4.14 -4.68
C CYS A 62 -11.40 5.37 -5.54
N SER A 63 -10.15 5.82 -5.51
CA SER A 63 -9.75 7.02 -6.25
C SER A 63 -9.31 6.75 -7.69
N ILE A 64 -9.13 5.49 -8.13
CA ILE A 64 -8.72 5.18 -9.49
C ILE A 64 -9.67 5.75 -10.55
N PRO A 65 -11.00 5.54 -10.42
CA PRO A 65 -11.97 6.12 -11.33
C PRO A 65 -11.90 7.65 -11.38
N PHE A 66 -11.74 8.29 -10.22
CA PHE A 66 -11.68 9.75 -10.10
C PHE A 66 -10.41 10.35 -10.70
N ILE A 67 -9.24 9.68 -10.58
CA ILE A 67 -8.01 10.12 -11.26
C ILE A 67 -8.24 10.13 -12.78
N ALA A 68 -8.77 9.04 -13.33
CA ALA A 68 -8.98 8.91 -14.75
C ALA A 68 -10.01 9.92 -15.29
N ASP A 69 -11.07 10.18 -14.53
CA ASP A 69 -12.10 11.18 -14.89
C ASP A 69 -11.51 12.60 -14.85
N ALA A 70 -10.78 12.93 -13.79
CA ALA A 70 -10.26 14.28 -13.58
C ALA A 70 -9.19 14.69 -14.61
N VAL A 71 -8.31 13.76 -15.00
CA VAL A 71 -7.13 14.10 -15.82
C VAL A 71 -6.96 13.26 -17.09
N GLY A 72 -7.75 12.21 -17.31
CA GLY A 72 -7.61 11.31 -18.46
C GLY A 72 -7.63 12.04 -19.80
N GLY A 73 -8.56 12.97 -19.99
CA GLY A 73 -8.67 13.77 -21.21
C GLY A 73 -7.53 14.77 -21.46
N SER A 74 -6.69 15.05 -20.46
CA SER A 74 -5.52 15.95 -20.57
C SER A 74 -4.18 15.22 -20.61
N ARG A 75 -4.20 13.87 -20.65
CA ARG A 75 -3.01 13.02 -20.69
C ARG A 75 -2.82 12.47 -22.10
N ASP A 76 -1.58 12.32 -22.50
CA ASP A 76 -1.16 11.72 -23.79
C ASP A 76 -0.92 10.21 -23.69
N LYS A 77 -0.99 9.64 -22.49
CA LYS A 77 -0.78 8.21 -22.21
C LYS A 77 -1.74 7.73 -21.11
N PRO A 78 -2.12 6.45 -21.12
CA PRO A 78 -2.99 5.89 -20.10
C PRO A 78 -2.33 5.87 -18.72
N LEU A 79 -3.17 5.94 -17.66
CA LEU A 79 -2.79 5.56 -16.32
C LEU A 79 -2.61 4.04 -16.28
N LYS A 80 -1.42 3.57 -15.93
CA LYS A 80 -1.13 2.13 -15.84
C LYS A 80 -1.45 1.63 -14.44
N VAL A 81 -2.40 0.72 -14.34
CA VAL A 81 -2.81 0.11 -13.06
C VAL A 81 -2.33 -1.34 -13.04
N TYR A 82 -1.51 -1.66 -12.03
CA TYR A 82 -0.93 -2.98 -11.80
C TYR A 82 -1.58 -3.64 -10.59
N GLY A 83 -1.81 -4.93 -10.66
CA GLY A 83 -2.30 -5.74 -9.55
C GLY A 83 -2.31 -7.22 -9.90
N ILE A 84 -2.49 -8.06 -8.90
CA ILE A 84 -2.71 -9.50 -9.12
C ILE A 84 -4.03 -9.74 -9.86
N TYR A 85 -4.19 -10.92 -10.42
CA TYR A 85 -5.35 -11.25 -11.26
C TYR A 85 -6.69 -10.89 -10.60
N GLU A 86 -6.90 -11.29 -9.34
CA GLU A 86 -8.15 -11.08 -8.63
C GLU A 86 -8.47 -9.60 -8.43
N THR A 87 -7.45 -8.78 -8.15
CA THR A 87 -7.59 -7.32 -8.00
C THR A 87 -7.96 -6.66 -9.33
N ILE A 88 -7.27 -7.03 -10.40
CA ILE A 88 -7.56 -6.48 -11.74
C ILE A 88 -8.94 -6.93 -12.23
N HIS A 89 -9.30 -8.20 -12.00
CA HIS A 89 -10.61 -8.72 -12.35
C HIS A 89 -11.73 -8.00 -11.59
N ALA A 90 -11.53 -7.74 -10.29
CA ALA A 90 -12.50 -6.99 -9.49
C ALA A 90 -12.74 -5.57 -10.02
N LEU A 91 -11.69 -4.87 -10.46
CA LEU A 91 -11.84 -3.55 -11.10
C LEU A 91 -12.68 -3.62 -12.38
N GLN A 92 -12.46 -4.64 -13.22
CA GLN A 92 -13.19 -4.81 -14.47
C GLN A 92 -14.66 -5.17 -14.26
N GLU A 93 -14.94 -6.12 -13.36
CA GLU A 93 -16.29 -6.63 -13.12
C GLU A 93 -17.15 -5.68 -12.29
N HIS A 94 -16.55 -4.99 -11.32
CA HIS A 94 -17.31 -4.27 -10.31
C HIS A 94 -17.16 -2.76 -10.35
N ILE A 95 -16.11 -2.21 -10.96
CA ILE A 95 -15.90 -0.77 -11.05
C ILE A 95 -16.13 -0.28 -12.49
N PHE A 96 -15.31 -0.73 -13.46
CA PHE A 96 -15.36 -0.27 -14.86
C PHE A 96 -16.37 -1.03 -15.71
N ASN A 97 -17.61 -1.16 -15.23
CA ASN A 97 -18.67 -2.01 -15.79
C ASN A 97 -19.82 -1.24 -16.44
N ASN A 98 -19.66 0.08 -16.64
CA ASN A 98 -20.69 1.00 -17.17
C ASN A 98 -21.95 1.14 -16.31
N VAL A 99 -21.92 0.62 -15.07
CA VAL A 99 -22.98 0.75 -14.07
C VAL A 99 -22.46 1.58 -12.88
N ILE A 100 -21.37 1.12 -12.25
CA ILE A 100 -20.72 1.86 -11.16
C ILE A 100 -19.89 3.01 -11.75
N TRP A 101 -19.08 2.73 -12.80
CA TRP A 101 -18.29 3.75 -13.49
C TRP A 101 -18.13 3.41 -14.97
N PRO A 102 -17.98 4.43 -15.88
CA PRO A 102 -17.67 4.19 -17.28
C PRO A 102 -16.42 3.32 -17.45
N ASP A 103 -16.44 2.48 -18.48
CA ASP A 103 -15.29 1.60 -18.77
C ASP A 103 -14.13 2.40 -19.39
N PHE A 104 -13.33 3.03 -18.53
CA PHE A 104 -12.16 3.82 -18.94
C PHE A 104 -10.99 2.99 -19.48
N THR A 105 -11.12 1.68 -19.49
CA THR A 105 -10.21 0.80 -20.24
C THR A 105 -10.52 0.77 -21.74
N LYS A 106 -11.64 1.40 -22.16
CA LYS A 106 -12.10 1.49 -23.55
C LYS A 106 -12.33 2.92 -24.04
N ILE A 107 -12.30 3.91 -23.13
CA ILE A 107 -12.57 5.33 -23.42
C ILE A 107 -11.26 6.11 -23.37
N PRO A 108 -11.02 7.07 -24.28
CA PRO A 108 -11.87 7.48 -25.42
C PRO A 108 -11.91 6.46 -26.55
N THR A 109 -10.90 5.61 -26.69
CA THR A 109 -10.90 4.48 -27.63
C THR A 109 -10.14 3.30 -27.04
N PRO A 110 -10.44 2.04 -27.42
CA PRO A 110 -9.69 0.88 -26.95
C PRO A 110 -8.19 0.87 -27.30
N LYS A 111 -7.78 1.65 -28.30
CA LYS A 111 -6.36 1.78 -28.69
C LYS A 111 -5.60 2.82 -27.86
N ASN A 112 -6.32 3.78 -27.32
CA ASN A 112 -5.76 4.83 -26.47
C ASN A 112 -6.73 5.11 -25.29
N PRO A 113 -6.85 4.19 -24.34
CA PRO A 113 -7.77 4.33 -23.20
C PRO A 113 -7.20 5.28 -22.13
N PHE A 114 -8.04 5.74 -21.21
CA PHE A 114 -7.58 6.51 -20.04
C PHE A 114 -6.83 5.63 -19.03
N ILE A 115 -7.21 4.34 -18.93
CA ILE A 115 -6.60 3.36 -18.04
C ILE A 115 -6.13 2.15 -18.84
N SER A 116 -4.94 1.64 -18.52
CA SER A 116 -4.50 0.31 -18.93
C SER A 116 -4.24 -0.58 -17.73
N LEU A 117 -4.81 -1.78 -17.73
CA LEU A 117 -4.70 -2.75 -16.67
C LEU A 117 -3.59 -3.75 -16.96
N HIS A 118 -2.74 -4.02 -15.97
CA HIS A 118 -1.57 -4.87 -16.08
C HIS A 118 -1.55 -5.90 -14.95
N LEU A 119 -1.39 -7.17 -15.29
CA LEU A 119 -1.23 -8.24 -14.32
C LEU A 119 0.21 -8.29 -13.82
N ILE A 120 0.35 -8.59 -12.53
CA ILE A 120 1.61 -8.96 -11.89
C ILE A 120 1.40 -10.21 -11.06
N ASP A 121 2.43 -11.04 -10.98
CA ASP A 121 2.42 -12.22 -10.10
C ASP A 121 3.18 -11.92 -8.80
N VAL A 122 2.78 -12.61 -7.71
CA VAL A 122 3.52 -12.56 -6.45
C VAL A 122 4.94 -13.07 -6.67
N GLY A 123 5.92 -12.31 -6.23
CA GLY A 123 7.35 -12.54 -6.49
C GLY A 123 7.86 -11.91 -7.79
N GLU A 124 6.97 -11.41 -8.66
CA GLU A 124 7.38 -10.70 -9.88
C GLU A 124 7.95 -9.32 -9.56
N LYS A 125 9.01 -8.97 -10.28
CA LYS A 125 9.68 -7.68 -10.20
C LYS A 125 9.35 -6.82 -11.42
N THR A 126 8.66 -5.73 -11.20
CA THR A 126 8.35 -4.71 -12.23
C THR A 126 9.32 -3.55 -12.11
N LYS A 127 9.99 -3.19 -13.21
CA LYS A 127 10.89 -2.04 -13.28
C LYS A 127 10.17 -0.80 -13.76
N VAL A 128 10.22 0.27 -12.96
CA VAL A 128 9.69 1.59 -13.31
C VAL A 128 10.82 2.64 -13.17
N GLY A 129 11.34 3.11 -14.27
CA GLY A 129 12.52 3.98 -14.27
C GLY A 129 13.72 3.32 -13.59
N ASN A 130 14.17 3.87 -12.48
CA ASN A 130 15.30 3.35 -11.69
C ASN A 130 14.83 2.52 -10.48
N ILE A 131 13.54 2.36 -10.28
CA ILE A 131 12.95 1.65 -9.15
C ILE A 131 12.55 0.25 -9.58
N ASN A 132 12.76 -0.74 -8.69
CA ASN A 132 12.20 -2.07 -8.84
C ASN A 132 11.09 -2.25 -7.81
N ILE A 133 9.92 -2.67 -8.25
CA ILE A 133 8.76 -2.95 -7.39
C ILE A 133 8.48 -4.44 -7.47
N THR A 134 8.57 -5.14 -6.34
CA THR A 134 8.33 -6.58 -6.24
C THR A 134 7.07 -6.84 -5.44
N ALA A 135 6.12 -7.60 -6.00
CA ALA A 135 4.93 -8.03 -5.27
C ALA A 135 5.31 -9.10 -4.23
N LEU A 136 4.89 -8.90 -2.99
CA LEU A 136 5.18 -9.79 -1.85
C LEU A 136 3.92 -10.56 -1.47
N PRO A 137 4.04 -11.85 -1.06
CA PRO A 137 2.90 -12.60 -0.53
C PRO A 137 2.46 -12.01 0.81
N VAL A 138 1.15 -11.95 1.02
CA VAL A 138 0.52 -11.59 2.30
C VAL A 138 -0.65 -12.53 2.58
N ASP A 139 -1.21 -12.48 3.78
CA ASP A 139 -2.39 -13.25 4.16
C ASP A 139 -3.52 -12.30 4.58
N HIS A 140 -4.56 -12.21 3.76
CA HIS A 140 -5.69 -11.32 4.00
C HIS A 140 -7.01 -12.03 3.71
N SER A 141 -8.14 -11.40 4.05
CA SER A 141 -9.50 -11.95 3.84
C SER A 141 -9.86 -12.20 2.37
N ILE A 142 -9.17 -11.52 1.44
CA ILE A 142 -9.23 -11.73 -0.01
C ILE A 142 -7.81 -11.87 -0.56
N SER A 143 -7.69 -12.28 -1.82
CA SER A 143 -6.39 -12.30 -2.51
C SER A 143 -5.75 -10.92 -2.49
N ALA A 144 -4.54 -10.85 -1.93
CA ALA A 144 -3.80 -9.60 -1.72
C ALA A 144 -2.30 -9.80 -1.89
N ASN A 145 -1.58 -8.70 -2.03
CA ASN A 145 -0.12 -8.68 -2.03
C ASN A 145 0.40 -7.41 -1.35
N GLY A 146 1.58 -7.50 -0.76
CA GLY A 146 2.37 -6.34 -0.37
C GLY A 146 3.35 -5.94 -1.46
N TYR A 147 4.22 -4.96 -1.19
CA TYR A 147 5.26 -4.52 -2.11
C TYR A 147 6.59 -4.29 -1.41
N ALA A 148 7.69 -4.68 -2.08
CA ALA A 148 9.03 -4.19 -1.80
C ALA A 148 9.43 -3.23 -2.92
N VAL A 149 9.85 -2.02 -2.56
CA VAL A 149 10.30 -0.97 -3.48
C VAL A 149 11.78 -0.75 -3.28
N ASP A 150 12.60 -1.19 -4.22
CA ASP A 150 14.05 -1.06 -4.22
C ASP A 150 14.46 0.12 -5.10
N SER A 151 15.06 1.14 -4.49
CA SER A 151 15.59 2.33 -5.16
C SER A 151 17.05 2.16 -5.62
N GLY A 152 17.70 1.06 -5.24
CA GLY A 152 19.14 0.84 -5.36
C GLY A 152 19.97 1.50 -4.26
N ALA A 153 19.39 2.39 -3.43
CA ALA A 153 20.02 2.99 -2.25
C ALA A 153 19.43 2.44 -0.94
N GLY A 154 18.25 1.84 -1.00
CA GLY A 154 17.54 1.20 0.09
C GLY A 154 16.23 0.61 -0.40
N THR A 155 15.63 -0.22 0.44
CA THR A 155 14.34 -0.86 0.16
C THR A 155 13.30 -0.39 1.17
N LEU A 156 12.13 0.00 0.67
CA LEU A 156 10.91 0.16 1.45
C LEU A 156 10.03 -1.05 1.25
N VAL A 157 9.51 -1.60 2.34
CA VAL A 157 8.53 -2.69 2.34
C VAL A 157 7.20 -2.13 2.82
N PHE A 158 6.12 -2.43 2.10
CA PHE A 158 4.75 -2.15 2.48
C PHE A 158 3.94 -3.43 2.48
N SER A 159 3.34 -3.77 3.60
CA SER A 159 2.55 -5.01 3.72
C SER A 159 1.24 -4.98 2.92
N GLY A 160 0.66 -3.80 2.69
CA GLY A 160 -0.78 -3.74 2.44
C GLY A 160 -1.52 -4.22 3.68
N ASP A 161 -2.71 -4.75 3.51
CA ASP A 161 -3.47 -5.40 4.58
C ASP A 161 -3.05 -6.85 4.70
N THR A 162 -2.77 -7.30 5.92
CA THR A 162 -2.28 -8.65 6.18
C THR A 162 -2.60 -9.11 7.60
N SER A 163 -2.83 -10.40 7.75
CA SER A 163 -2.74 -11.12 9.03
C SER A 163 -1.33 -11.66 9.24
N VAL A 164 -1.17 -12.63 10.13
CA VAL A 164 0.07 -13.37 10.36
C VAL A 164 0.50 -14.09 9.09
N SER A 165 1.72 -13.84 8.59
CA SER A 165 2.20 -14.41 7.32
C SER A 165 3.69 -14.74 7.32
N ASP A 166 4.02 -16.02 7.46
CA ASP A 166 5.41 -16.48 7.33
C ASP A 166 5.97 -16.27 5.92
N ALA A 167 5.09 -16.36 4.91
CA ALA A 167 5.49 -16.15 3.52
C ALA A 167 5.93 -14.70 3.26
N PHE A 168 5.25 -13.73 3.86
CA PHE A 168 5.61 -12.32 3.79
C PHE A 168 7.03 -12.08 4.34
N TRP A 169 7.29 -12.51 5.58
CA TRP A 169 8.61 -12.29 6.20
C TRP A 169 9.72 -13.04 5.51
N LYS A 170 9.45 -14.27 4.99
CA LYS A 170 10.40 -14.99 4.16
C LYS A 170 10.79 -14.21 2.91
N ALA A 171 9.81 -13.53 2.27
CA ALA A 171 10.07 -12.71 1.09
C ALA A 171 10.75 -11.37 1.45
N VAL A 172 10.38 -10.76 2.59
CA VAL A 172 11.05 -9.56 3.12
C VAL A 172 12.52 -9.84 3.44
N ASN A 173 12.83 -10.97 4.06
CA ASN A 173 14.20 -11.38 4.41
C ASN A 173 15.09 -11.68 3.19
N GLN A 174 14.52 -11.79 1.99
CA GLN A 174 15.26 -11.88 0.72
C GLN A 174 15.58 -10.49 0.11
N GLN A 175 15.02 -9.42 0.66
CA GLN A 175 15.33 -8.07 0.22
C GLN A 175 16.67 -7.59 0.78
N HIS A 176 17.23 -6.55 0.17
CA HIS A 176 18.49 -5.96 0.60
C HIS A 176 18.28 -4.56 1.13
N GLN A 177 19.01 -4.20 2.21
CA GLN A 177 19.01 -2.85 2.75
C GLN A 177 17.59 -2.33 3.05
N VAL A 178 16.77 -3.14 3.73
CA VAL A 178 15.43 -2.74 4.15
C VAL A 178 15.55 -1.58 5.13
N LYS A 179 15.14 -0.41 4.69
CA LYS A 179 15.26 0.86 5.43
C LYS A 179 13.94 1.25 6.10
N HIS A 180 12.83 0.93 5.46
CA HIS A 180 11.51 1.17 6.01
C HIS A 180 10.63 -0.06 5.84
N VAL A 181 9.91 -0.43 6.89
CA VAL A 181 8.79 -1.36 6.84
C VAL A 181 7.54 -0.62 7.27
N ILE A 182 6.57 -0.51 6.38
CA ILE A 182 5.22 -0.02 6.66
C ILE A 182 4.33 -1.25 6.79
N ILE A 183 3.77 -1.47 7.97
CA ILE A 183 2.95 -2.65 8.28
C ILE A 183 1.64 -2.23 8.94
N GLU A 184 0.56 -2.89 8.57
CA GLU A 184 -0.76 -2.61 9.10
C GLU A 184 -0.94 -3.12 10.53
N THR A 185 -1.81 -2.47 11.30
CA THR A 185 -2.39 -2.98 12.54
C THR A 185 -3.73 -2.30 12.77
N SER A 186 -4.80 -3.07 12.78
CA SER A 186 -6.15 -2.52 12.65
C SER A 186 -7.01 -2.63 13.89
N PHE A 187 -6.72 -3.57 14.78
CA PHE A 187 -7.57 -3.92 15.93
C PHE A 187 -6.79 -3.92 17.22
N LEU A 188 -7.46 -3.70 18.35
CA LEU A 188 -6.91 -3.87 19.69
C LEU A 188 -6.68 -5.35 20.02
N ASP A 189 -5.81 -5.67 20.97
CA ASP A 189 -5.57 -7.05 21.40
C ASP A 189 -6.82 -7.74 21.97
N GLN A 190 -7.72 -7.01 22.60
CA GLN A 190 -9.03 -7.55 23.02
C GLN A 190 -9.93 -7.97 21.85
N GLU A 191 -9.62 -7.52 20.62
CA GLU A 191 -10.31 -7.81 19.38
C GLU A 191 -9.52 -8.78 18.48
N GLU A 192 -8.46 -9.44 18.99
CA GLU A 192 -7.57 -10.31 18.22
C GLU A 192 -8.33 -11.36 17.39
N ALA A 193 -9.39 -11.95 17.96
CA ALA A 193 -10.21 -12.91 17.22
C ALA A 193 -10.87 -12.29 15.97
N LEU A 194 -11.31 -11.04 16.06
CA LEU A 194 -11.85 -10.30 14.93
C LEU A 194 -10.75 -9.91 13.93
N ALA A 195 -9.59 -9.51 14.42
CA ALA A 195 -8.42 -9.23 13.59
C ALA A 195 -8.07 -10.44 12.70
N ILE A 196 -7.96 -11.62 13.29
CA ILE A 196 -7.63 -12.86 12.58
C ILE A 196 -8.69 -13.18 11.51
N VAL A 197 -9.99 -13.14 11.86
CA VAL A 197 -11.08 -13.49 10.93
C VAL A 197 -11.18 -12.49 9.78
N SER A 198 -10.88 -11.21 10.01
CA SER A 198 -10.89 -10.17 8.99
C SER A 198 -9.57 -10.03 8.21
N GLY A 199 -8.54 -10.84 8.57
CA GLY A 199 -7.26 -10.84 7.87
C GLY A 199 -6.37 -9.65 8.21
N HIS A 200 -6.38 -9.21 9.48
CA HIS A 200 -5.61 -8.07 9.99
C HIS A 200 -4.76 -8.44 11.20
N LEU A 201 -3.91 -7.51 11.65
CA LEU A 201 -3.08 -7.65 12.84
C LEU A 201 -3.68 -6.89 14.03
N SER A 202 -3.38 -7.43 15.24
CA SER A 202 -3.46 -6.75 16.53
C SER A 202 -2.04 -6.45 17.05
N PRO A 203 -1.85 -5.62 18.10
CA PRO A 203 -0.55 -5.31 18.67
C PRO A 203 0.30 -6.53 19.04
N SER A 204 -0.28 -7.51 19.72
CA SER A 204 0.42 -8.76 20.09
C SER A 204 0.83 -9.59 18.87
N LEU A 205 0.00 -9.63 17.82
CA LEU A 205 0.34 -10.30 16.57
C LEU A 205 1.45 -9.54 15.84
N LEU A 206 1.36 -8.21 15.74
CA LEU A 206 2.40 -7.39 15.12
C LEU A 206 3.77 -7.63 15.75
N VAL A 207 3.87 -7.59 17.09
CA VAL A 207 5.16 -7.77 17.78
C VAL A 207 5.75 -9.15 17.47
N LYS A 208 4.93 -10.20 17.47
CA LYS A 208 5.36 -11.56 17.07
C LYS A 208 5.80 -11.63 15.61
N GLU A 209 5.10 -10.91 14.72
CA GLU A 209 5.47 -10.86 13.30
C GLU A 209 6.82 -10.16 13.10
N LEU A 210 7.10 -9.07 13.81
CA LEU A 210 8.36 -8.34 13.71
C LEU A 210 9.58 -9.18 14.16
N ASP A 211 9.39 -10.15 15.05
CA ASP A 211 10.46 -11.07 15.48
C ASP A 211 10.96 -11.98 14.33
N LYS A 212 10.20 -12.10 13.24
CA LYS A 212 10.59 -12.88 12.05
C LYS A 212 11.51 -12.13 11.09
N LEU A 213 11.70 -10.83 11.30
CA LEU A 213 12.56 -10.00 10.45
C LEU A 213 14.03 -10.27 10.72
N ASP A 214 14.74 -10.76 9.70
CA ASP A 214 16.18 -11.05 9.80
C ASP A 214 17.01 -9.75 9.73
N SER A 215 17.90 -9.59 10.70
CA SER A 215 18.80 -8.44 10.77
C SER A 215 19.75 -8.34 9.55
N ILE A 216 19.99 -9.42 8.81
CA ILE A 216 20.83 -9.43 7.61
C ILE A 216 20.16 -8.65 6.46
N ALA A 217 18.84 -8.69 6.37
CA ALA A 217 18.09 -7.95 5.36
C ALA A 217 18.04 -6.43 5.66
N CYS A 218 18.26 -6.04 6.92
CA CYS A 218 17.99 -4.70 7.42
C CYS A 218 19.12 -3.72 7.09
N HIS A 219 18.73 -2.48 6.76
CA HIS A 219 19.62 -1.32 6.82
C HIS A 219 19.89 -0.94 8.29
N PRO A 220 21.08 -0.37 8.66
CA PRO A 220 21.36 0.08 10.02
C PRO A 220 20.32 1.07 10.57
N ASP A 221 19.75 1.92 9.70
CA ASP A 221 18.72 2.92 10.05
C ASP A 221 17.29 2.43 9.82
N LEU A 222 17.05 1.10 9.92
CA LEU A 222 15.70 0.53 9.76
C LEU A 222 14.68 1.20 10.67
N GLN A 223 13.55 1.59 10.09
CA GLN A 223 12.39 2.14 10.77
C GLN A 223 11.13 1.32 10.47
N ILE A 224 10.35 1.06 11.50
CA ILE A 224 9.06 0.34 11.40
C ILE A 224 7.93 1.36 11.59
N TRP A 225 6.99 1.36 10.66
CA TRP A 225 5.85 2.25 10.62
C TRP A 225 4.54 1.47 10.67
N VAL A 226 3.67 1.86 11.59
CA VAL A 226 2.33 1.27 11.73
C VAL A 226 1.31 2.10 10.96
N CYS A 227 0.57 1.45 10.06
CA CYS A 227 -0.50 2.05 9.27
C CYS A 227 -1.83 1.30 9.45
N HIS A 228 -2.85 1.71 8.70
CA HIS A 228 -4.18 1.12 8.66
C HIS A 228 -4.91 1.08 10.03
N LEU A 229 -4.53 1.99 10.94
CA LEU A 229 -5.20 2.16 12.21
C LEU A 229 -6.66 2.57 12.00
N LYS A 230 -7.60 1.91 12.68
CA LYS A 230 -9.02 2.30 12.63
C LYS A 230 -9.24 3.66 13.31
N PRO A 231 -10.20 4.48 12.83
CA PRO A 231 -10.41 5.85 13.33
C PRO A 231 -10.61 5.94 14.86
N ASP A 232 -11.40 5.05 15.42
CA ASP A 232 -11.76 5.11 16.85
C ASP A 232 -10.75 4.41 17.78
N GLY A 233 -9.82 3.62 17.27
CA GLY A 233 -8.91 2.79 18.08
C GLY A 233 -7.42 3.13 17.93
N GLY A 234 -7.05 3.97 16.96
CA GLY A 234 -5.67 4.10 16.52
C GLY A 234 -4.67 4.49 17.61
N ASP A 235 -5.02 5.40 18.51
CA ASP A 235 -4.12 5.81 19.58
C ASP A 235 -4.01 4.73 20.68
N ALA A 236 -5.09 4.01 20.96
CA ALA A 236 -5.07 2.89 21.91
C ALA A 236 -4.24 1.72 21.38
N ILE A 237 -4.37 1.39 20.08
CA ILE A 237 -3.54 0.39 19.39
C ILE A 237 -2.06 0.76 19.53
N MET A 238 -1.70 2.02 19.28
CA MET A 238 -0.31 2.47 19.41
C MET A 238 0.21 2.40 20.85
N GLN A 239 -0.63 2.67 21.87
CA GLN A 239 -0.28 2.50 23.28
C GLN A 239 0.00 1.04 23.62
N GLU A 240 -0.83 0.10 23.16
CA GLU A 240 -0.59 -1.33 23.33
C GLU A 240 0.73 -1.77 22.68
N ILE A 241 0.99 -1.32 21.43
CA ILE A 241 2.25 -1.59 20.72
C ILE A 241 3.45 -1.04 21.50
N GLU A 242 3.37 0.18 22.02
CA GLU A 242 4.45 0.80 22.80
C GLU A 242 4.77 -0.03 24.05
N VAL A 243 3.75 -0.45 24.79
CA VAL A 243 3.92 -1.30 25.98
C VAL A 243 4.58 -2.63 25.64
N LEU A 244 4.08 -3.32 24.59
CA LEU A 244 4.59 -4.63 24.18
C LEU A 244 6.02 -4.57 23.61
N SER A 245 6.38 -3.46 22.98
CA SER A 245 7.69 -3.27 22.36
C SER A 245 8.74 -2.59 23.26
N GLN A 246 8.46 -2.34 24.56
CA GLN A 246 9.38 -1.62 25.46
C GLN A 246 10.79 -2.21 25.51
N SER A 247 10.90 -3.54 25.55
CA SER A 247 12.17 -4.27 25.56
C SER A 247 12.63 -4.73 24.17
N ALA A 248 11.82 -4.49 23.13
CA ALA A 248 12.14 -4.91 21.78
C ALA A 248 13.22 -4.01 21.14
N LYS A 249 14.04 -4.60 20.27
CA LYS A 249 15.03 -3.88 19.47
C LYS A 249 14.37 -2.93 18.46
N LEU A 250 13.27 -3.38 17.86
CA LEU A 250 12.48 -2.61 16.90
C LEU A 250 11.37 -1.89 17.64
N LYS A 251 11.20 -0.60 17.36
CA LYS A 251 10.16 0.24 17.96
C LYS A 251 9.25 0.80 16.87
N PRO A 252 8.08 0.19 16.67
CA PRO A 252 7.14 0.68 15.70
C PRO A 252 6.66 2.10 16.01
N GLN A 253 6.55 2.92 14.98
CA GLN A 253 6.09 4.30 15.07
C GLN A 253 4.79 4.45 14.27
N LYS A 254 3.90 5.32 14.72
CA LYS A 254 2.67 5.65 13.98
C LYS A 254 3.03 6.35 12.68
N LEU A 255 2.59 5.80 11.55
CA LEU A 255 2.66 6.49 10.27
C LEU A 255 1.58 7.58 10.23
N ASN A 256 1.96 8.77 9.80
CA ASN A 256 1.04 9.90 9.69
C ASN A 256 0.95 10.39 8.25
N ARG A 257 -0.19 11.01 7.91
CA ARG A 257 -0.32 11.76 6.65
C ARG A 257 0.77 12.81 6.54
N ASN A 258 1.20 13.06 5.31
CA ASN A 258 2.26 14.00 4.95
C ASN A 258 3.67 13.61 5.48
N THR A 259 3.82 12.44 6.11
CA THR A 259 5.15 11.89 6.37
C THR A 259 5.86 11.68 5.03
N THR A 260 7.13 12.05 4.99
CA THR A 260 8.01 11.81 3.85
C THR A 260 9.13 10.87 4.27
N LEU A 261 9.35 9.79 3.52
CA LEU A 261 10.40 8.80 3.76
C LEU A 261 11.35 8.78 2.56
N GLU A 262 12.66 8.73 2.84
CA GLU A 262 13.71 8.60 1.82
C GLU A 262 14.48 7.28 1.98
N PHE A 263 14.66 6.58 0.88
CA PHE A 263 15.34 5.28 0.86
C PHE A 263 16.05 5.01 -0.47
#